data_3a6ed1be8af06f2afa59f1e6d479ddcc
#
_entry.id   3a6ed1be8af06f2afa59f1e6d479ddcc
#
_cell.length_a   1.000
_cell.length_b   1.000
_cell.length_c   1.000
_cell.angle_alpha   90.00
_cell.angle_beta   90.00
_cell.angle_gamma   90.00
#
_symmetry.space_group_name_H-M   'P 1'
#
loop_
_entity.id
_entity.type
_entity.pdbx_description
1 polymer ?
#
loop_
_entity_poly.entity_id
_entity_poly.type
_entity_poly.pdbx_seq_one_letter_code
_entity_poly.pdbx_strand_id
1 'polypeptide(L)'
;MRLVRLGLTLLLALFVILSLGCAPLNLSLSAARESLPTHPNPARDYGEAFSRFQKIQGAEGPKLNPVCLSILLTHGKRTKRAVVFFHGLTNCPEQFRELGRTFYELGYNVLIPRLPRHGVADRRVDNLTPLKAEELRDCADTSVDIACGLGEKVYVAGLSAGGTMAAWVAQNRSEVARVLLIAPALGLTLRESLRSQWALALLLPLIPDIRTDCYYPSAPTHTYTGFS
;
A
#
# COMPACT_ATOMS: atom_id res chain seq x y z
N MET A 1 -22.53 -48.80 -32.45
CA MET A 1 -22.18 -47.66 -33.32
C MET A 1 -22.67 -46.30 -32.84
N ARG A 2 -23.87 -46.14 -32.26
CA ARG A 2 -24.38 -44.81 -31.78
C ARG A 2 -23.59 -44.25 -30.58
N LEU A 3 -23.20 -45.05 -29.61
CA LEU A 3 -22.43 -44.67 -28.42
C LEU A 3 -21.02 -44.19 -28.77
N VAL A 4 -20.35 -44.80 -29.73
CA VAL A 4 -19.02 -44.41 -30.19
C VAL A 4 -19.05 -43.04 -30.92
N ARG A 5 -20.11 -42.81 -31.71
CA ARG A 5 -20.30 -41.49 -32.36
C ARG A 5 -20.60 -40.40 -31.36
N LEU A 6 -21.37 -40.67 -30.30
CA LEU A 6 -21.66 -39.67 -29.25
C LEU A 6 -20.41 -39.32 -28.45
N GLY A 7 -19.56 -40.31 -28.15
CA GLY A 7 -18.28 -40.08 -27.48
C GLY A 7 -17.31 -39.24 -28.32
N LEU A 8 -17.26 -39.49 -29.62
CA LEU A 8 -16.38 -38.77 -30.53
C LEU A 8 -16.82 -37.30 -30.72
N THR A 9 -18.15 -37.06 -30.80
CA THR A 9 -18.69 -35.69 -30.90
C THR A 9 -18.46 -34.89 -29.62
N LEU A 10 -18.58 -35.53 -28.44
CA LEU A 10 -18.28 -34.89 -27.15
C LEU A 10 -16.79 -34.57 -27.02
N LEU A 11 -15.89 -35.46 -27.44
CA LEU A 11 -14.45 -35.23 -27.47
C LEU A 11 -14.07 -34.09 -28.45
N LEU A 12 -14.68 -34.06 -29.63
CA LEU A 12 -14.47 -32.96 -30.60
C LEU A 12 -14.99 -31.61 -30.06
N ALA A 13 -16.17 -31.60 -29.46
CA ALA A 13 -16.70 -30.39 -28.84
C ALA A 13 -15.82 -29.90 -27.69
N LEU A 14 -15.31 -30.80 -26.85
CA LEU A 14 -14.37 -30.49 -25.78
C LEU A 14 -13.04 -29.95 -26.34
N PHE A 15 -12.53 -30.56 -27.42
CA PHE A 15 -11.32 -30.09 -28.09
C PHE A 15 -11.49 -28.70 -28.74
N VAL A 16 -12.66 -28.43 -29.36
CA VAL A 16 -12.98 -27.12 -29.92
C VAL A 16 -13.12 -26.07 -28.81
N ILE A 17 -13.76 -26.38 -27.70
CA ILE A 17 -13.86 -25.49 -26.53
C ILE A 17 -12.48 -25.22 -25.94
N LEU A 18 -11.61 -26.24 -25.87
CA LEU A 18 -10.24 -26.11 -25.39
C LEU A 18 -9.35 -25.30 -26.36
N SER A 19 -9.55 -25.45 -27.68
CA SER A 19 -8.78 -24.73 -28.70
C SER A 19 -9.26 -23.29 -28.89
N LEU A 20 -10.55 -23.01 -28.75
CA LEU A 20 -11.10 -21.65 -28.72
C LEU A 20 -10.63 -20.87 -27.47
N GLY A 21 -10.34 -21.57 -26.38
CA GLY A 21 -9.71 -20.95 -25.19
C GLY A 21 -8.23 -20.59 -25.36
N CYS A 22 -7.58 -20.97 -26.49
CA CYS A 22 -6.22 -20.57 -26.84
C CYS A 22 -6.14 -19.39 -27.80
N ALA A 23 -7.27 -18.85 -28.29
CA ALA A 23 -7.24 -17.56 -28.94
C ALA A 23 -6.76 -16.53 -27.91
N PRO A 24 -5.72 -15.72 -28.20
CA PRO A 24 -5.38 -14.60 -27.35
C PRO A 24 -6.62 -13.68 -27.36
N LEU A 25 -7.44 -13.80 -26.30
CA LEU A 25 -8.38 -12.74 -26.00
C LEU A 25 -7.50 -11.52 -25.72
N ASN A 26 -7.29 -10.70 -26.73
CA ASN A 26 -6.89 -9.30 -26.59
C ASN A 26 -8.07 -8.58 -25.90
N LEU A 27 -8.39 -9.00 -24.69
CA LEU A 27 -9.09 -8.11 -23.78
C LEU A 27 -8.14 -6.94 -23.62
N SER A 28 -8.53 -5.85 -24.27
CA SER A 28 -7.88 -4.58 -24.12
C SER A 28 -7.85 -4.27 -22.64
N LEU A 29 -6.73 -4.58 -21.98
CA LEU A 29 -6.38 -4.14 -20.62
C LEU A 29 -6.21 -2.60 -20.61
N SER A 30 -6.56 -1.92 -21.70
CA SER A 30 -6.54 -0.47 -21.81
C SER A 30 -7.49 0.20 -20.82
N ALA A 31 -8.59 -0.44 -20.41
CA ALA A 31 -9.49 0.11 -19.40
C ALA A 31 -8.90 0.03 -17.96
N ALA A 32 -7.93 -0.85 -17.73
CA ALA A 32 -7.24 -0.96 -16.43
C ALA A 32 -5.98 -0.08 -16.35
N ARG A 33 -5.72 0.72 -17.37
CA ARG A 33 -4.50 1.52 -17.52
C ARG A 33 -4.73 3.02 -17.35
N GLU A 34 -5.79 3.43 -16.71
CA GLU A 34 -5.82 4.79 -16.17
C GLU A 34 -4.82 4.84 -15.02
N SER A 35 -3.60 5.29 -15.37
CA SER A 35 -2.60 5.63 -14.37
C SER A 35 -3.22 6.69 -13.48
N LEU A 36 -3.33 6.41 -12.17
CA LEU A 36 -3.77 7.42 -11.21
C LEU A 36 -2.80 8.60 -11.30
N PRO A 37 -3.25 9.79 -11.74
CA PRO A 37 -2.36 10.94 -11.90
C PRO A 37 -1.84 11.38 -10.54
N THR A 38 -0.59 11.83 -10.49
CA THR A 38 -0.03 12.49 -9.32
C THR A 38 -0.43 13.97 -9.28
N HIS A 39 -0.50 14.52 -8.06
CA HIS A 39 -0.80 15.93 -7.80
C HIS A 39 0.30 16.55 -6.92
N PRO A 40 1.54 16.73 -7.45
CA PRO A 40 2.67 17.22 -6.68
C PRO A 40 2.43 18.62 -6.14
N ASN A 41 2.67 18.78 -4.84
CA ASN A 41 2.68 20.06 -4.15
C ASN A 41 3.76 20.04 -3.07
N PRO A 42 5.07 19.95 -3.44
CA PRO A 42 6.17 19.81 -2.49
C PRO A 42 6.21 20.94 -1.47
N ALA A 43 6.41 20.60 -0.20
CA ALA A 43 6.64 21.59 0.85
C ALA A 43 7.96 22.33 0.56
N ARG A 44 7.93 23.64 0.62
CA ARG A 44 9.06 24.53 0.28
C ARG A 44 10.20 24.44 1.27
N ASP A 45 9.86 24.26 2.53
CA ASP A 45 10.81 24.25 3.64
C ASP A 45 10.34 23.36 4.79
N TYR A 46 11.16 23.25 5.83
CA TYR A 46 10.88 22.45 7.02
C TYR A 46 9.63 22.95 7.77
N GLY A 47 9.43 24.25 7.89
CA GLY A 47 8.30 24.84 8.62
C GLY A 47 6.97 24.46 7.99
N GLU A 48 6.89 24.55 6.66
CA GLU A 48 5.71 24.13 5.91
C GLU A 48 5.48 22.60 6.00
N ALA A 49 6.53 21.80 5.87
CA ALA A 49 6.45 20.33 6.00
C ALA A 49 5.94 19.94 7.40
N PHE A 50 6.49 20.54 8.44
CA PHE A 50 6.09 20.29 9.82
C PHE A 50 4.63 20.69 10.07
N SER A 51 4.22 21.86 9.59
CA SER A 51 2.83 22.33 9.69
C SER A 51 1.85 21.39 8.98
N ARG A 52 2.21 20.88 7.79
CA ARG A 52 1.39 19.89 7.08
C ARG A 52 1.28 18.58 7.84
N PHE A 53 2.37 18.11 8.45
CA PHE A 53 2.34 16.92 9.30
C PHE A 53 1.46 17.14 10.54
N GLN A 54 1.55 18.29 11.20
CA GLN A 54 0.68 18.62 12.34
C GLN A 54 -0.81 18.60 11.96
N LYS A 55 -1.17 19.03 10.75
CA LYS A 55 -2.56 18.93 10.25
C LYS A 55 -3.01 17.47 10.10
N ILE A 56 -2.12 16.57 9.63
CA ILE A 56 -2.41 15.13 9.57
C ILE A 56 -2.67 14.60 10.98
N GLN A 57 -1.77 14.87 11.94
CA GLN A 57 -1.95 14.45 13.33
C GLN A 57 -3.21 15.02 13.98
N GLY A 58 -3.52 16.29 13.72
CA GLY A 58 -4.74 16.93 14.24
C GLY A 58 -6.03 16.32 13.69
N ALA A 59 -5.98 15.73 12.50
CA ALA A 59 -7.10 15.00 11.92
C ALA A 59 -7.20 13.53 12.41
N GLU A 60 -6.17 13.02 13.08
CA GLU A 60 -6.14 11.70 13.70
C GLU A 60 -6.89 11.76 15.04
N GLY A 61 -8.13 11.26 15.02
CA GLY A 61 -9.05 11.41 16.15
C GLY A 61 -9.01 10.24 17.16
N PRO A 62 -9.81 10.32 18.23
CA PRO A 62 -9.80 9.38 19.36
C PRO A 62 -10.27 7.96 19.00
N LYS A 63 -10.80 7.75 17.80
CA LYS A 63 -11.18 6.41 17.31
C LYS A 63 -9.99 5.58 16.86
N LEU A 64 -8.79 6.17 16.79
CA LEU A 64 -7.58 5.47 16.39
C LEU A 64 -6.92 4.82 17.60
N ASN A 65 -6.26 3.69 17.34
CA ASN A 65 -5.34 3.10 18.31
C ASN A 65 -4.13 4.05 18.47
N PRO A 66 -3.80 4.50 19.68
CA PRO A 66 -2.70 5.45 19.90
C PRO A 66 -1.35 5.01 19.34
N VAL A 67 -1.07 3.71 19.27
CA VAL A 67 0.18 3.19 18.67
C VAL A 67 0.21 3.29 17.15
N CYS A 68 -0.95 3.52 16.53
CA CYS A 68 -1.12 3.55 15.07
C CYS A 68 -1.17 4.96 14.48
N LEU A 69 -0.88 5.99 15.25
CA LEU A 69 -0.80 7.35 14.76
C LEU A 69 0.39 7.53 13.82
N SER A 70 0.28 8.48 12.90
CA SER A 70 1.40 8.87 12.03
C SER A 70 2.61 9.32 12.84
N ILE A 71 3.80 8.94 12.41
CA ILE A 71 5.05 9.21 13.12
C ILE A 71 5.91 10.15 12.29
N LEU A 72 6.44 11.18 12.93
CA LEU A 72 7.51 12.03 12.42
C LEU A 72 8.68 12.04 13.41
N LEU A 73 9.82 11.50 12.98
CA LEU A 73 11.08 11.64 13.70
C LEU A 73 11.89 12.73 12.99
N THR A 74 12.19 13.83 13.68
CA THR A 74 12.80 15.01 13.04
C THR A 74 13.86 15.65 13.90
N HIS A 75 14.91 16.16 13.25
CA HIS A 75 15.99 16.95 13.87
C HIS A 75 15.64 18.44 14.03
N GLY A 76 14.37 18.83 13.90
CA GLY A 76 13.92 20.21 14.05
C GLY A 76 14.31 21.14 12.88
N LYS A 77 14.85 20.58 11.80
CA LYS A 77 15.30 21.30 10.60
C LYS A 77 15.30 20.39 9.39
N ARG A 78 15.39 20.99 8.20
CA ARG A 78 15.66 20.25 6.96
C ARG A 78 17.03 19.59 7.02
N THR A 79 17.10 18.30 6.73
CA THR A 79 18.34 17.52 6.72
C THR A 79 18.78 17.21 5.29
N LYS A 80 19.98 16.63 5.13
CA LYS A 80 20.44 16.16 3.81
C LYS A 80 19.55 15.08 3.23
N ARG A 81 18.83 14.30 4.08
CA ARG A 81 18.06 13.14 3.65
C ARG A 81 16.77 13.04 4.48
N ALA A 82 15.67 12.75 3.81
CA ALA A 82 14.41 12.35 4.43
C ALA A 82 13.99 10.99 3.90
N VAL A 83 13.28 10.19 4.69
CA VAL A 83 12.71 8.92 4.27
C VAL A 83 11.25 8.81 4.68
N VAL A 84 10.44 8.25 3.76
CA VAL A 84 9.04 7.89 4.01
C VAL A 84 8.93 6.37 4.04
N PHE A 85 8.24 5.83 5.04
CA PHE A 85 7.94 4.41 5.16
C PHE A 85 6.44 4.15 5.06
N PHE A 86 6.00 3.38 4.06
CA PHE A 86 4.62 2.94 3.90
C PHE A 86 4.44 1.52 4.45
N HIS A 87 3.59 1.35 5.45
CA HIS A 87 3.33 0.06 6.09
C HIS A 87 2.43 -0.86 5.25
N GLY A 88 2.34 -2.14 5.63
CA GLY A 88 1.49 -3.14 4.98
C GLY A 88 0.00 -2.96 5.29
N LEU A 89 -0.86 -3.61 4.46
CA LEU A 89 -2.33 -3.47 4.50
C LEU A 89 -2.94 -3.83 5.87
N THR A 90 -2.39 -4.82 6.57
CA THR A 90 -2.94 -5.29 7.85
C THR A 90 -2.22 -4.71 9.05
N ASN A 91 -1.43 -3.66 8.86
CA ASN A 91 -0.57 -3.08 9.88
C ASN A 91 -0.79 -1.56 10.01
N CYS A 92 0.09 -0.89 10.74
CA CYS A 92 0.05 0.54 10.99
C CYS A 92 1.47 1.12 11.12
N PRO A 93 1.67 2.43 11.32
CA PRO A 93 3.01 3.04 11.38
C PRO A 93 3.99 2.40 12.36
N GLU A 94 3.49 1.76 13.41
CA GLU A 94 4.31 1.02 14.38
C GLU A 94 5.22 -0.03 13.73
N GLN A 95 4.79 -0.61 12.59
CA GLN A 95 5.58 -1.60 11.85
C GLN A 95 6.99 -1.10 11.50
N PHE A 96 7.13 0.19 11.26
CA PHE A 96 8.41 0.78 10.87
C PHE A 96 9.05 1.64 11.96
N ARG A 97 8.53 1.65 13.20
CA ARG A 97 9.05 2.51 14.27
C ARG A 97 10.53 2.27 14.54
N GLU A 98 10.94 1.01 14.73
CA GLU A 98 12.34 0.71 15.05
C GLU A 98 13.28 0.99 13.88
N LEU A 99 12.88 0.60 12.66
CA LEU A 99 13.65 0.93 11.47
C LEU A 99 13.73 2.45 11.28
N GLY A 100 12.62 3.15 11.53
CA GLY A 100 12.57 4.62 11.49
C GLY A 100 13.56 5.26 12.46
N ARG A 101 13.66 4.75 13.69
CA ARG A 101 14.66 5.22 14.67
C ARG A 101 16.08 5.03 14.17
N THR A 102 16.39 3.87 13.60
CA THR A 102 17.70 3.61 12.99
C THR A 102 18.05 4.66 11.93
N PHE A 103 17.11 4.98 11.03
CA PHE A 103 17.32 6.02 10.02
C PHE A 103 17.43 7.42 10.64
N TYR A 104 16.65 7.71 11.67
CA TYR A 104 16.76 8.96 12.41
C TYR A 104 18.15 9.13 13.03
N GLU A 105 18.67 8.12 13.69
CA GLU A 105 20.03 8.11 14.28
C GLU A 105 21.12 8.28 13.19
N LEU A 106 20.87 7.84 11.96
CA LEU A 106 21.71 8.06 10.80
C LEU A 106 21.56 9.48 10.19
N GLY A 107 20.81 10.36 10.84
CA GLY A 107 20.66 11.78 10.44
C GLY A 107 19.58 12.04 9.40
N TYR A 108 18.63 11.12 9.19
CA TYR A 108 17.46 11.34 8.34
C TYR A 108 16.34 11.99 9.15
N ASN A 109 15.54 12.84 8.53
CA ASN A 109 14.16 13.02 8.97
C ASN A 109 13.31 11.87 8.45
N VAL A 110 12.43 11.33 9.30
CA VAL A 110 11.66 10.11 8.99
C VAL A 110 10.18 10.39 9.13
N LEU A 111 9.41 10.09 8.07
CA LEU A 111 7.96 10.16 8.07
C LEU A 111 7.39 8.74 7.90
N ILE A 112 6.52 8.33 8.80
CA ILE A 112 5.79 7.07 8.72
C ILE A 112 4.30 7.41 8.79
N PRO A 113 3.64 7.66 7.65
CA PRO A 113 2.25 8.03 7.62
C PRO A 113 1.38 6.82 7.96
N ARG A 114 0.27 7.05 8.65
CA ARG A 114 -0.83 6.10 8.75
C ARG A 114 -1.57 6.07 7.41
N LEU A 115 -1.69 4.90 6.82
CA LEU A 115 -2.47 4.74 5.60
C LEU A 115 -3.96 5.02 5.86
N PRO A 116 -4.69 5.52 4.86
CA PRO A 116 -6.12 5.79 4.97
C PRO A 116 -6.88 4.58 5.51
N ARG A 117 -7.83 4.81 6.41
CA ARG A 117 -8.71 3.79 7.03
C ARG A 117 -8.01 2.75 7.92
N HIS A 118 -6.68 2.84 8.10
CA HIS A 118 -5.90 1.97 8.98
C HIS A 118 -5.86 2.51 10.42
N GLY A 119 -5.43 1.66 11.32
CA GLY A 119 -5.13 2.05 12.70
C GLY A 119 -6.35 2.33 13.58
N VAL A 120 -7.56 1.95 13.18
CA VAL A 120 -8.78 2.11 13.99
C VAL A 120 -8.71 1.20 15.21
N ALA A 121 -9.12 1.69 16.38
CA ALA A 121 -9.11 0.94 17.63
C ALA A 121 -10.04 -0.29 17.58
N ASP A 122 -11.17 -0.19 16.89
CA ASP A 122 -12.00 -1.32 16.53
C ASP A 122 -11.34 -2.07 15.36
N ARG A 123 -10.76 -3.23 15.66
CA ARG A 123 -9.93 -4.05 14.75
C ARG A 123 -10.70 -4.72 13.61
N ARG A 124 -11.96 -4.37 13.38
CA ARG A 124 -12.75 -4.96 12.30
C ARG A 124 -12.22 -4.54 10.94
N VAL A 125 -12.08 -5.52 10.05
CA VAL A 125 -11.62 -5.32 8.66
C VAL A 125 -12.62 -4.48 7.85
N ASP A 126 -13.87 -4.36 8.31
CA ASP A 126 -14.93 -3.57 7.66
C ASP A 126 -14.51 -2.13 7.36
N ASN A 127 -13.55 -1.59 8.14
CA ASN A 127 -13.01 -0.25 7.92
C ASN A 127 -12.15 -0.15 6.65
N LEU A 128 -11.57 -1.25 6.17
CA LEU A 128 -10.73 -1.30 4.97
C LEU A 128 -11.52 -1.58 3.69
N THR A 129 -12.71 -2.19 3.81
CA THR A 129 -13.55 -2.55 2.65
C THR A 129 -13.78 -1.39 1.68
N PRO A 130 -14.04 -0.14 2.11
CA PRO A 130 -14.24 0.98 1.19
C PRO A 130 -12.94 1.70 0.79
N LEU A 131 -11.75 1.14 1.08
CA LEU A 131 -10.46 1.76 0.72
C LEU A 131 -10.33 1.83 -0.79
N LYS A 132 -10.01 3.03 -1.30
CA LYS A 132 -9.83 3.30 -2.73
C LYS A 132 -8.36 3.53 -3.06
N ALA A 133 -8.00 3.22 -4.30
CA ALA A 133 -6.65 3.46 -4.81
C ALA A 133 -6.27 4.95 -4.80
N GLU A 134 -7.25 5.83 -5.04
CA GLU A 134 -7.09 7.28 -4.99
C GLU A 134 -6.70 7.76 -3.59
N GLU A 135 -7.27 7.17 -2.53
CA GLU A 135 -6.92 7.52 -1.15
C GLU A 135 -5.46 7.14 -0.84
N LEU A 136 -4.99 5.99 -1.36
CA LEU A 136 -3.59 5.57 -1.21
C LEU A 136 -2.65 6.47 -2.01
N ARG A 137 -3.02 6.85 -3.23
CA ARG A 137 -2.29 7.82 -4.06
C ARG A 137 -2.16 9.16 -3.34
N ASP A 138 -3.27 9.72 -2.84
CA ASP A 138 -3.29 11.03 -2.15
C ASP A 138 -2.44 10.99 -0.88
N CYS A 139 -2.45 9.87 -0.16
CA CYS A 139 -1.58 9.65 0.99
C CYS A 139 -0.10 9.60 0.55
N ALA A 140 0.21 8.94 -0.56
CA ALA A 140 1.57 8.86 -1.10
C ALA A 140 2.06 10.24 -1.56
N ASP A 141 1.26 10.98 -2.33
CA ASP A 141 1.56 12.34 -2.78
C ASP A 141 1.83 13.27 -1.59
N THR A 142 0.89 13.33 -0.64
CA THR A 142 1.03 14.16 0.56
C THR A 142 2.29 13.82 1.36
N SER A 143 2.61 12.54 1.48
CA SER A 143 3.78 12.08 2.23
C SER A 143 5.09 12.47 1.55
N VAL A 144 5.17 12.34 0.22
CA VAL A 144 6.33 12.78 -0.56
C VAL A 144 6.47 14.30 -0.52
N ASP A 145 5.36 15.03 -0.64
CA ASP A 145 5.34 16.49 -0.56
C ASP A 145 5.89 16.99 0.77
N ILE A 146 5.47 16.39 1.89
CA ILE A 146 6.02 16.70 3.21
C ILE A 146 7.52 16.36 3.26
N ALA A 147 7.91 15.19 2.76
CA ALA A 147 9.30 14.75 2.78
C ALA A 147 10.25 15.68 2.00
N CYS A 148 9.77 16.34 0.94
CA CYS A 148 10.54 17.34 0.18
C CYS A 148 10.96 18.54 1.04
N GLY A 149 10.13 18.95 2.00
CA GLY A 149 10.50 20.00 2.96
C GLY A 149 11.37 19.49 4.12
N LEU A 150 11.30 18.17 4.41
CA LEU A 150 12.09 17.57 5.50
C LEU A 150 13.53 17.26 5.09
N GLY A 151 13.81 16.99 3.81
CA GLY A 151 15.15 16.62 3.35
C GLY A 151 15.50 17.15 1.96
N GLU A 152 16.79 17.28 1.68
CA GLU A 152 17.29 17.66 0.35
C GLU A 152 17.10 16.50 -0.66
N LYS A 153 17.28 15.27 -0.18
CA LYS A 153 17.03 14.04 -0.94
C LYS A 153 15.96 13.22 -0.25
N VAL A 154 14.91 12.86 -0.99
CA VAL A 154 13.80 12.06 -0.49
C VAL A 154 14.00 10.60 -0.89
N TYR A 155 13.81 9.72 0.08
CA TYR A 155 13.82 8.27 -0.08
C TYR A 155 12.45 7.73 0.32
N VAL A 156 12.01 6.66 -0.32
CA VAL A 156 10.74 6.01 0.00
C VAL A 156 10.97 4.52 0.15
N ALA A 157 10.37 3.92 1.14
CA ALA A 157 10.34 2.47 1.30
C ALA A 157 8.92 2.01 1.63
N GLY A 158 8.55 0.82 1.20
CA GLY A 158 7.23 0.29 1.51
C GLY A 158 7.19 -1.23 1.52
N LEU A 159 6.35 -1.78 2.39
CA LEU A 159 6.15 -3.21 2.56
C LEU A 159 4.75 -3.62 2.05
N SER A 160 4.67 -4.69 1.25
CA SER A 160 3.40 -5.26 0.76
C SER A 160 2.54 -4.19 0.05
N ALA A 161 1.37 -3.83 0.54
CA ALA A 161 0.56 -2.72 -0.01
C ALA A 161 1.31 -1.39 0.01
N GLY A 162 2.07 -1.10 1.06
CA GLY A 162 2.99 0.04 1.10
C GLY A 162 4.08 -0.04 0.04
N GLY A 163 4.53 -1.27 -0.30
CA GLY A 163 5.44 -1.52 -1.42
C GLY A 163 4.82 -1.18 -2.77
N THR A 164 3.53 -1.44 -2.95
CA THR A 164 2.79 -1.02 -4.16
C THR A 164 2.68 0.50 -4.25
N MET A 165 2.41 1.19 -3.13
CA MET A 165 2.43 2.65 -3.08
C MET A 165 3.82 3.21 -3.42
N ALA A 166 4.87 2.61 -2.87
CA ALA A 166 6.24 2.99 -3.17
C ALA A 166 6.59 2.77 -4.65
N ALA A 167 6.09 1.70 -5.28
CA ALA A 167 6.26 1.46 -6.72
C ALA A 167 5.54 2.53 -7.56
N TRP A 168 4.33 2.93 -7.15
CA TRP A 168 3.62 4.02 -7.81
C TRP A 168 4.39 5.35 -7.68
N VAL A 169 4.92 5.66 -6.49
CA VAL A 169 5.77 6.83 -6.25
C VAL A 169 6.99 6.81 -7.17
N ALA A 170 7.67 5.67 -7.32
CA ALA A 170 8.84 5.54 -8.20
C ALA A 170 8.55 5.89 -9.66
N GLN A 171 7.31 5.70 -10.11
CA GLN A 171 6.89 5.95 -11.48
C GLN A 171 6.38 7.39 -11.71
N ASN A 172 5.88 8.04 -10.66
CA ASN A 172 5.13 9.29 -10.79
C ASN A 172 5.77 10.49 -10.09
N ARG A 173 6.79 10.29 -9.23
CA ARG A 173 7.38 11.35 -8.42
C ARG A 173 8.88 11.48 -8.66
N SER A 174 9.24 12.41 -9.54
CA SER A 174 10.65 12.66 -9.92
C SER A 174 11.52 13.22 -8.79
N GLU A 175 10.90 13.78 -7.74
CA GLU A 175 11.61 14.33 -6.57
C GLU A 175 12.23 13.24 -5.70
N VAL A 176 11.79 12.00 -5.86
CA VAL A 176 12.26 10.87 -5.06
C VAL A 176 13.56 10.30 -5.61
N ALA A 177 14.61 10.36 -4.81
CA ALA A 177 15.95 9.94 -5.21
C ALA A 177 16.09 8.41 -5.33
N ARG A 178 15.45 7.64 -4.44
CA ARG A 178 15.46 6.16 -4.47
C ARG A 178 14.22 5.61 -3.79
N VAL A 179 13.80 4.44 -4.25
CA VAL A 179 12.68 3.69 -3.70
C VAL A 179 13.13 2.26 -3.37
N LEU A 180 12.74 1.77 -2.20
CA LEU A 180 12.91 0.39 -1.76
C LEU A 180 11.57 -0.31 -1.69
N LEU A 181 11.40 -1.36 -2.47
CA LEU A 181 10.21 -2.20 -2.49
C LEU A 181 10.47 -3.46 -1.67
N ILE A 182 9.70 -3.66 -0.60
CA ILE A 182 9.80 -4.83 0.27
C ILE A 182 8.57 -5.69 0.02
N ALA A 183 8.75 -6.85 -0.63
CA ALA A 183 7.66 -7.78 -0.97
C ALA A 183 6.38 -7.06 -1.48
N PRO A 184 6.47 -6.22 -2.53
CA PRO A 184 5.35 -5.39 -2.98
C PRO A 184 4.20 -6.26 -3.48
N ALA A 185 2.97 -5.90 -3.13
CA ALA A 185 1.75 -6.57 -3.59
C ALA A 185 1.36 -6.07 -4.99
N LEU A 186 2.18 -6.35 -6.01
CA LEU A 186 1.98 -5.91 -7.40
C LEU A 186 0.95 -6.73 -8.17
N GLY A 187 0.30 -7.68 -7.54
CA GLY A 187 -0.72 -8.56 -8.09
C GLY A 187 -0.62 -9.94 -7.46
N LEU A 188 -1.73 -10.66 -7.49
CA LEU A 188 -1.75 -12.07 -7.18
C LEU A 188 -1.32 -12.81 -8.45
N THR A 189 -0.02 -12.94 -8.70
CA THR A 189 0.48 -13.90 -9.67
C THR A 189 0.38 -15.30 -9.07
N LEU A 190 -0.82 -15.86 -9.09
CA LEU A 190 -0.93 -17.30 -9.13
C LEU A 190 -0.24 -17.72 -10.43
N ARG A 191 0.84 -18.45 -10.30
CA ARG A 191 1.77 -18.86 -11.36
C ARG A 191 1.13 -19.77 -12.41
N GLU A 192 -0.09 -19.56 -12.75
CA GLU A 192 -0.73 -20.29 -13.84
C GLU A 192 -1.76 -19.42 -14.52
N SER A 193 -1.51 -19.26 -15.79
CA SER A 193 -2.42 -18.92 -16.87
C SER A 193 -3.65 -18.06 -16.51
N LEU A 194 -4.00 -17.17 -17.41
CA LEU A 194 -5.27 -16.44 -17.52
C LEU A 194 -6.52 -17.22 -17.07
N ARG A 195 -6.49 -18.55 -17.12
CA ARG A 195 -7.56 -19.47 -16.68
C ARG A 195 -7.80 -19.42 -15.17
N SER A 196 -6.76 -19.33 -14.35
CA SER A 196 -6.92 -19.28 -12.89
C SER A 196 -7.47 -17.92 -12.42
N GLN A 197 -7.17 -16.85 -13.14
CA GLN A 197 -7.71 -15.53 -12.84
C GLN A 197 -9.22 -15.45 -13.15
N TRP A 198 -9.66 -16.06 -14.25
CA TRP A 198 -11.09 -16.18 -14.58
C TRP A 198 -11.83 -17.07 -13.60
N ALA A 199 -11.25 -18.21 -13.22
CA ALA A 199 -11.84 -19.09 -12.20
C ALA A 199 -11.93 -18.38 -10.85
N LEU A 200 -10.89 -17.64 -10.45
CA LEU A 200 -10.91 -16.82 -9.24
C LEU A 200 -11.95 -15.71 -9.34
N ALA A 201 -12.02 -14.97 -10.43
CA ALA A 201 -13.00 -13.91 -10.61
C ALA A 201 -14.45 -14.43 -10.58
N LEU A 202 -14.67 -15.64 -11.05
CA LEU A 202 -15.97 -16.30 -11.02
C LEU A 202 -16.31 -16.89 -9.64
N LEU A 203 -15.31 -17.37 -8.90
CA LEU A 203 -15.46 -18.03 -7.61
C LEU A 203 -15.38 -17.06 -6.43
N LEU A 204 -14.64 -15.94 -6.56
CA LEU A 204 -14.51 -14.92 -5.50
C LEU A 204 -15.86 -14.43 -4.95
N PRO A 205 -16.91 -14.17 -5.78
CA PRO A 205 -18.22 -13.77 -5.27
C PRO A 205 -18.95 -14.87 -4.49
N LEU A 206 -18.53 -16.15 -4.65
CA LEU A 206 -19.11 -17.30 -3.96
C LEU A 206 -18.36 -17.65 -2.67
N ILE A 207 -17.18 -17.06 -2.46
CA ILE A 207 -16.41 -17.25 -1.23
C ILE A 207 -16.95 -16.25 -0.21
N PRO A 208 -17.48 -16.71 0.93
CA PRO A 208 -17.89 -15.78 1.99
C PRO A 208 -16.68 -14.94 2.42
N ASP A 209 -16.90 -13.66 2.65
CA ASP A 209 -15.88 -12.74 3.14
C ASP A 209 -15.12 -13.37 4.32
N ILE A 210 -13.86 -13.71 4.07
CA ILE A 210 -12.97 -14.18 5.14
C ILE A 210 -12.55 -12.92 5.89
N ARG A 211 -13.26 -12.64 6.99
CA ARG A 211 -12.91 -11.55 7.89
C ARG A 211 -11.66 -11.96 8.65
N THR A 212 -10.55 -11.35 8.33
CA THR A 212 -9.32 -11.49 9.10
C THR A 212 -9.19 -10.27 10.01
N ASP A 213 -8.93 -10.50 11.30
CA ASP A 213 -8.63 -9.41 12.21
C ASP A 213 -7.27 -8.80 11.84
N CYS A 214 -7.22 -7.46 11.72
CA CYS A 214 -5.96 -6.77 11.55
C CYS A 214 -5.13 -6.94 12.83
N TYR A 215 -3.93 -7.48 12.70
CA TYR A 215 -3.00 -7.60 13.82
C TYR A 215 -2.35 -6.23 14.06
N TYR A 216 -2.81 -5.53 15.09
CA TYR A 216 -2.07 -4.41 15.67
C TYR A 216 -1.46 -4.88 16.98
N PRO A 217 -0.16 -4.64 17.23
CA PRO A 217 0.41 -4.94 18.52
C PRO A 217 -0.41 -4.21 19.59
N SER A 218 -0.75 -4.92 20.69
CA SER A 218 -1.31 -4.27 21.86
C SER A 218 -0.32 -3.22 22.34
N ALA A 219 -0.81 -2.05 22.75
CA ALA A 219 0.04 -1.04 23.34
C ALA A 219 0.87 -1.70 24.46
N PRO A 220 2.20 -1.56 24.46
CA PRO A 220 3.00 -2.11 25.54
C PRO A 220 2.50 -1.48 26.84
N THR A 221 2.20 -2.32 27.82
CA THR A 221 1.81 -1.90 29.18
C THR A 221 2.98 -1.30 29.96
N HIS A 222 4.11 -1.06 29.28
CA HIS A 222 5.27 -0.42 29.89
C HIS A 222 5.07 1.10 29.86
N THR A 223 4.73 1.63 31.01
CA THR A 223 4.95 3.02 31.38
C THR A 223 6.41 3.37 31.10
N TYR A 224 6.66 4.16 30.07
CA TYR A 224 7.95 4.80 29.87
C TYR A 224 8.10 5.81 30.98
N THR A 225 8.75 5.41 32.08
CA THR A 225 9.30 6.32 33.07
C THR A 225 10.43 7.09 32.41
N GLY A 226 10.28 8.37 32.35
CA GLY A 226 11.06 9.45 31.85
C GLY A 226 12.50 9.21 31.46
N PHE A 227 12.85 9.79 30.32
CA PHE A 227 14.20 10.28 30.10
C PHE A 227 14.28 11.69 30.69
N SER A 228 15.00 11.81 31.81
CA SER A 228 15.58 13.04 32.30
C SER A 228 16.77 13.45 31.46
#